data_23bea04dcdec6add27bb4943dabf1831
#
_entry.id   23bea04dcdec6add27bb4943dabf1831
#
_cell.length_a   1.000
_cell.length_b   1.000
_cell.length_c   1.000
_cell.angle_alpha   90.00
_cell.angle_beta   90.00
_cell.angle_gamma   90.00
#
_symmetry.space_group_name_H-M   'P 1'
#
loop_
_entity.id
_entity.type
_entity.pdbx_description
1 polymer ?
#
loop_
_entity_poly.entity_id
_entity_poly.type
_entity_poly.pdbx_seq_one_letter_code
_entity_poly.pdbx_strand_id
1 'polypeptide(L)'
;ELFMQLYYKIGTYLRKQDAQSIAEISQLEGLSVWDVALRHGGLNAYTKGKVRAIQTHMRNLLKESAGRAVHRIVEYMGYREYMERSEIKDTKLDILRILADQEDSPSHLVDRLEELRQVLKEKPQERDCPFILSTIHASKGLEYDSVYLLDVIDGVLPAQIPKELKKAEKAELAAYEEERRLFYVGITRAKNQLYVFTMKTQHSAFCDELFQRTPKKSSVKPTPTYSGTAPSSWGGYISITGRNRR
;
A
#
# COMPACT_ATOMS: atom_id res chain seq x y z
N GLU A 1 -13.59 -15.54 20.75
CA GLU A 1 -13.95 -15.08 19.39
C GLU A 1 -12.71 -14.66 18.61
N LEU A 2 -11.84 -13.76 19.13
CA LEU A 2 -10.60 -13.32 18.48
C LEU A 2 -9.64 -14.47 18.14
N PHE A 3 -9.53 -15.47 19.00
CA PHE A 3 -8.66 -16.62 18.72
C PHE A 3 -9.04 -17.35 17.43
N MET A 4 -10.33 -17.50 17.14
CA MET A 4 -10.82 -18.13 15.90
C MET A 4 -10.52 -17.30 14.63
N GLN A 5 -10.22 -16.01 14.77
CA GLN A 5 -9.80 -15.15 13.67
C GLN A 5 -8.29 -15.15 13.46
N LEU A 6 -7.51 -15.60 14.46
CA LEU A 6 -6.05 -15.50 14.49
C LEU A 6 -5.33 -16.83 14.28
N TYR A 7 -5.85 -17.96 14.81
CA TYR A 7 -5.11 -19.22 14.89
C TYR A 7 -4.51 -19.69 13.56
N TYR A 8 -5.19 -19.44 12.44
CA TYR A 8 -4.74 -19.86 11.10
C TYR A 8 -3.82 -18.85 10.41
N LYS A 9 -3.73 -17.63 10.95
CA LYS A 9 -2.86 -16.55 10.45
C LYS A 9 -1.49 -16.54 11.09
N ILE A 10 -1.37 -17.19 12.21
CA ILE A 10 -0.12 -17.32 12.96
C ILE A 10 0.28 -18.80 13.04
N GLY A 11 1.56 -19.06 13.15
CA GLY A 11 2.16 -20.40 13.06
C GLY A 11 1.80 -21.36 14.19
N THR A 12 0.52 -21.49 14.55
CA THR A 12 0.03 -22.46 15.54
C THR A 12 -0.05 -23.87 14.99
N TYR A 13 -0.25 -24.00 13.68
CA TYR A 13 -0.50 -25.28 12.98
C TYR A 13 -1.68 -26.08 13.54
N LEU A 14 -2.65 -25.40 14.13
CA LEU A 14 -3.89 -26.02 14.64
C LEU A 14 -4.85 -26.29 13.48
N ARG A 15 -5.49 -27.45 13.50
CA ARG A 15 -6.63 -27.73 12.63
C ARG A 15 -7.87 -26.99 13.14
N LYS A 16 -8.81 -26.70 12.25
CA LYS A 16 -10.03 -25.94 12.60
C LYS A 16 -10.80 -26.60 13.75
N GLN A 17 -10.94 -27.92 13.74
CA GLN A 17 -11.64 -28.66 14.80
C GLN A 17 -10.95 -28.53 16.16
N ASP A 18 -9.60 -28.68 16.20
CA ASP A 18 -8.83 -28.53 17.43
C ASP A 18 -8.93 -27.09 17.98
N ALA A 19 -8.84 -26.07 17.10
CA ALA A 19 -8.96 -24.67 17.48
C ALA A 19 -10.36 -24.35 18.05
N GLN A 20 -11.40 -24.95 17.47
CA GLN A 20 -12.78 -24.78 17.90
C GLN A 20 -13.00 -25.41 19.28
N SER A 21 -12.55 -26.64 19.47
CA SER A 21 -12.62 -27.35 20.79
C SER A 21 -11.84 -26.59 21.87
N ILE A 22 -10.64 -26.08 21.54
CA ILE A 22 -9.83 -25.28 22.48
C ILE A 22 -10.56 -23.97 22.85
N ALA A 23 -11.20 -23.30 21.89
CA ALA A 23 -11.95 -22.09 22.17
C ALA A 23 -13.15 -22.31 23.05
N GLU A 24 -13.90 -23.41 22.84
CA GLU A 24 -15.05 -23.82 23.65
C GLU A 24 -14.64 -24.16 25.09
N ILE A 25 -13.61 -24.99 25.26
CA ILE A 25 -13.09 -25.35 26.59
C ILE A 25 -12.58 -24.10 27.32
N SER A 26 -11.83 -23.21 26.61
CA SER A 26 -11.33 -21.99 27.20
C SER A 26 -12.47 -21.08 27.72
N GLN A 27 -13.58 -21.02 27.00
CA GLN A 27 -14.75 -20.24 27.40
C GLN A 27 -15.48 -20.88 28.60
N LEU A 28 -15.60 -22.20 28.61
CA LEU A 28 -16.28 -22.93 29.68
C LEU A 28 -15.47 -22.90 30.99
N GLU A 29 -14.16 -23.05 30.91
CA GLU A 29 -13.28 -23.13 32.08
C GLU A 29 -12.73 -21.77 32.54
N GLY A 30 -12.94 -20.70 31.76
CA GLY A 30 -12.37 -19.37 32.03
C GLY A 30 -10.84 -19.33 31.95
N LEU A 31 -10.23 -20.28 31.23
CA LEU A 31 -8.78 -20.40 31.10
C LEU A 31 -8.29 -19.74 29.79
N SER A 32 -7.00 -19.39 29.77
CA SER A 32 -6.36 -18.90 28.53
C SER A 32 -6.42 -19.98 27.45
N VAL A 33 -6.77 -19.60 26.23
CA VAL A 33 -6.75 -20.47 25.03
C VAL A 33 -5.40 -21.17 24.83
N TRP A 34 -4.30 -20.52 25.22
CA TRP A 34 -2.95 -21.08 25.13
C TRP A 34 -2.73 -22.21 26.15
N ASP A 35 -3.22 -22.05 27.38
CA ASP A 35 -3.09 -23.06 28.43
C ASP A 35 -3.97 -24.28 28.13
N VAL A 36 -5.18 -24.06 27.63
CA VAL A 36 -6.06 -25.14 27.14
C VAL A 36 -5.42 -25.88 25.98
N ALA A 37 -4.86 -25.17 24.98
CA ALA A 37 -4.19 -25.77 23.83
C ALA A 37 -3.02 -26.68 24.25
N LEU A 38 -2.22 -26.26 25.22
CA LEU A 38 -1.10 -27.07 25.74
C LEU A 38 -1.55 -28.35 26.48
N ARG A 39 -2.74 -28.32 27.08
CA ARG A 39 -3.35 -29.49 27.78
C ARG A 39 -4.17 -30.37 26.85
N HIS A 40 -4.56 -29.85 25.66
CA HIS A 40 -5.45 -30.56 24.75
C HIS A 40 -4.87 -31.91 24.30
N GLY A 41 -5.63 -32.98 24.50
CA GLY A 41 -5.17 -34.36 24.26
C GLY A 41 -4.96 -34.70 22.78
N GLY A 42 -5.70 -34.03 21.87
CA GLY A 42 -5.65 -34.27 20.42
C GLY A 42 -4.43 -33.69 19.73
N LEU A 43 -3.60 -32.87 20.39
CA LEU A 43 -2.45 -32.24 19.78
C LEU A 43 -1.17 -33.08 19.99
N ASN A 44 -0.41 -33.25 18.90
CA ASN A 44 0.90 -33.89 18.96
C ASN A 44 1.96 -32.95 19.57
N ALA A 45 3.13 -33.50 19.90
CA ALA A 45 4.22 -32.78 20.56
C ALA A 45 4.73 -31.58 19.71
N TYR A 46 4.78 -31.73 18.38
CA TYR A 46 5.20 -30.67 17.46
C TYR A 46 4.26 -29.46 17.53
N THR A 47 2.95 -29.68 17.37
CA THR A 47 1.94 -28.63 17.45
C THR A 47 1.94 -27.95 18.82
N LYS A 48 2.06 -28.71 19.90
CA LYS A 48 2.20 -28.14 21.27
C LYS A 48 3.46 -27.26 21.38
N GLY A 49 4.57 -27.69 20.78
CA GLY A 49 5.81 -26.87 20.70
C GLY A 49 5.57 -25.55 20.01
N LYS A 50 4.88 -25.55 18.87
CA LYS A 50 4.52 -24.32 18.12
C LYS A 50 3.60 -23.41 18.93
N VAL A 51 2.55 -23.96 19.55
CA VAL A 51 1.65 -23.19 20.42
C VAL A 51 2.42 -22.53 21.57
N ARG A 52 3.34 -23.25 22.20
CA ARG A 52 4.19 -22.70 23.28
C ARG A 52 5.08 -21.56 22.78
N ALA A 53 5.66 -21.69 21.60
CA ALA A 53 6.44 -20.63 20.98
C ALA A 53 5.60 -19.37 20.73
N ILE A 54 4.39 -19.53 20.15
CA ILE A 54 3.45 -18.42 19.94
C ILE A 54 3.04 -17.77 21.26
N GLN A 55 2.74 -18.55 22.29
CA GLN A 55 2.43 -18.02 23.64
C GLN A 55 3.58 -17.15 24.17
N THR A 56 4.82 -17.60 23.99
CA THR A 56 6.01 -16.83 24.40
C THR A 56 6.13 -15.53 23.60
N HIS A 57 5.94 -15.59 22.28
CA HIS A 57 5.95 -14.37 21.44
C HIS A 57 4.85 -13.40 21.87
N MET A 58 3.62 -13.86 22.12
CA MET A 58 2.52 -13.02 22.60
C MET A 58 2.85 -12.26 23.91
N ARG A 59 3.51 -12.92 24.85
CA ARG A 59 3.97 -12.28 26.10
C ARG A 59 5.02 -11.20 25.86
N ASN A 60 5.85 -11.39 24.85
CA ASN A 60 6.93 -10.44 24.53
C ASN A 60 6.41 -9.22 23.76
N LEU A 61 5.34 -9.35 22.96
CA LEU A 61 4.76 -8.22 22.22
C LEU A 61 4.44 -7.02 23.11
N LEU A 62 3.95 -7.25 24.32
CA LEU A 62 3.58 -6.20 25.26
C LEU A 62 4.77 -5.41 25.84
N LYS A 63 6.00 -5.93 25.64
CA LYS A 63 7.24 -5.34 26.17
C LYS A 63 8.08 -4.65 25.10
N GLU A 64 7.65 -4.69 23.87
CA GLU A 64 8.40 -4.19 22.72
C GLU A 64 7.79 -2.90 22.18
N SER A 65 8.60 -2.13 21.43
CA SER A 65 8.08 -1.03 20.62
C SER A 65 7.17 -1.57 19.52
N ALA A 66 6.29 -0.71 18.99
CA ALA A 66 5.33 -1.12 17.97
C ALA A 66 6.02 -1.68 16.71
N GLY A 67 7.11 -1.06 16.24
CA GLY A 67 7.88 -1.56 15.09
C GLY A 67 8.45 -2.97 15.32
N ARG A 68 9.03 -3.22 16.52
CA ARG A 68 9.52 -4.56 16.88
C ARG A 68 8.41 -5.58 17.01
N ALA A 69 7.25 -5.18 17.54
CA ALA A 69 6.09 -6.06 17.65
C ALA A 69 5.56 -6.46 16.27
N VAL A 70 5.43 -5.51 15.33
CA VAL A 70 5.05 -5.82 13.94
C VAL A 70 6.07 -6.75 13.29
N HIS A 71 7.36 -6.48 13.44
CA HIS A 71 8.42 -7.36 12.94
C HIS A 71 8.31 -8.77 13.53
N ARG A 72 8.11 -8.89 14.84
CA ARG A 72 7.93 -10.19 15.52
C ARG A 72 6.73 -10.97 14.99
N ILE A 73 5.58 -10.31 14.79
CA ILE A 73 4.37 -10.96 14.25
C ILE A 73 4.66 -11.50 12.86
N VAL A 74 5.31 -10.72 12.01
CA VAL A 74 5.53 -11.10 10.63
C VAL A 74 6.58 -12.20 10.50
N GLU A 75 7.75 -12.04 11.13
CA GLU A 75 8.91 -12.92 10.87
C GLU A 75 8.96 -14.13 11.79
N TYR A 76 8.46 -14.04 13.06
CA TYR A 76 8.62 -15.10 14.03
C TYR A 76 7.32 -15.80 14.45
N MET A 77 6.17 -15.19 14.14
CA MET A 77 4.88 -15.77 14.50
C MET A 77 4.15 -16.41 13.31
N GLY A 78 4.79 -16.52 12.14
CA GLY A 78 4.24 -17.23 10.97
C GLY A 78 3.27 -16.41 10.12
N TYR A 79 3.17 -15.09 10.35
CA TYR A 79 2.26 -14.24 9.55
C TYR A 79 2.74 -14.08 8.10
N ARG A 80 4.05 -14.09 7.85
CA ARG A 80 4.62 -14.08 6.49
C ARG A 80 4.17 -15.29 5.68
N GLU A 81 4.24 -16.50 6.26
CA GLU A 81 3.75 -17.72 5.60
C GLU A 81 2.26 -17.64 5.28
N TYR A 82 1.48 -16.99 6.16
CA TYR A 82 0.07 -16.75 5.89
C TYR A 82 -0.13 -15.77 4.73
N MET A 83 0.62 -14.68 4.67
CA MET A 83 0.55 -13.69 3.58
C MET A 83 0.88 -14.34 2.24
N GLU A 84 1.94 -15.12 2.15
CA GLU A 84 2.36 -15.85 0.95
C GLU A 84 1.27 -16.81 0.46
N ARG A 85 0.71 -17.63 1.36
CA ARG A 85 -0.37 -18.57 1.03
C ARG A 85 -1.67 -17.87 0.59
N SER A 86 -1.90 -16.66 1.07
CA SER A 86 -3.11 -15.89 0.80
C SER A 86 -2.92 -14.83 -0.29
N GLU A 87 -1.76 -14.82 -0.96
CA GLU A 87 -1.39 -13.87 -2.01
C GLU A 87 -1.55 -12.39 -1.58
N ILE A 88 -1.32 -12.12 -0.30
CA ILE A 88 -1.41 -10.76 0.27
C ILE A 88 -0.14 -10.00 -0.09
N LYS A 89 -0.28 -8.86 -0.77
CA LYS A 89 0.85 -8.00 -1.15
C LYS A 89 1.45 -7.28 0.06
N ASP A 90 2.77 -7.11 0.05
CA ASP A 90 3.55 -6.46 1.12
C ASP A 90 3.26 -4.95 1.28
N THR A 91 2.67 -4.29 0.29
CA THR A 91 2.45 -2.83 0.28
C THR A 91 1.75 -2.30 1.54
N LYS A 92 0.74 -3.02 2.03
CA LYS A 92 0.04 -2.65 3.27
C LYS A 92 0.89 -2.86 4.52
N LEU A 93 1.76 -3.85 4.48
CA LEU A 93 2.69 -4.14 5.56
C LEU A 93 3.77 -3.07 5.67
N ASP A 94 4.25 -2.55 4.55
CA ASP A 94 5.24 -1.47 4.54
C ASP A 94 4.68 -0.18 5.14
N ILE A 95 3.41 0.16 4.80
CA ILE A 95 2.72 1.29 5.43
C ILE A 95 2.55 1.06 6.94
N LEU A 96 2.16 -0.15 7.35
CA LEU A 96 2.01 -0.48 8.77
C LEU A 96 3.34 -0.38 9.52
N ARG A 97 4.46 -0.78 8.91
CA ARG A 97 5.81 -0.65 9.49
C ARG A 97 6.17 0.82 9.70
N ILE A 98 5.95 1.66 8.70
CA ILE A 98 6.22 3.11 8.80
C ILE A 98 5.42 3.74 9.95
N LEU A 99 4.14 3.39 10.09
CA LEU A 99 3.31 3.86 11.20
C LEU A 99 3.81 3.32 12.54
N ALA A 100 4.15 2.04 12.61
CA ALA A 100 4.62 1.39 13.82
C ALA A 100 5.97 1.93 14.32
N ASP A 101 6.85 2.36 13.41
CA ASP A 101 8.15 2.94 13.77
C ASP A 101 8.01 4.32 14.44
N GLN A 102 6.83 4.95 14.34
CA GLN A 102 6.53 6.22 15.00
C GLN A 102 5.89 6.04 16.38
N GLU A 103 5.55 4.81 16.78
CA GLU A 103 4.83 4.53 18.02
C GLU A 103 5.68 3.74 19.02
N ASP A 104 5.64 4.16 20.27
CA ASP A 104 6.46 3.58 21.34
C ASP A 104 6.00 2.19 21.78
N SER A 105 4.71 1.87 21.60
CA SER A 105 4.13 0.62 22.05
C SER A 105 3.08 0.07 21.06
N PRO A 106 2.84 -1.25 21.06
CA PRO A 106 1.75 -1.85 20.28
C PRO A 106 0.37 -1.27 20.58
N SER A 107 0.11 -0.86 21.83
CA SER A 107 -1.16 -0.23 22.23
C SER A 107 -1.33 1.13 21.54
N HIS A 108 -0.30 1.97 21.55
CA HIS A 108 -0.34 3.28 20.87
C HIS A 108 -0.54 3.11 19.36
N LEU A 109 0.07 2.08 18.75
CA LEU A 109 -0.18 1.78 17.34
C LEU A 109 -1.65 1.42 17.08
N VAL A 110 -2.27 0.61 17.95
CA VAL A 110 -3.69 0.25 17.81
C VAL A 110 -4.56 1.50 17.95
N ASP A 111 -4.30 2.35 18.94
CA ASP A 111 -5.04 3.60 19.15
C ASP A 111 -4.88 4.51 17.92
N ARG A 112 -3.66 4.64 17.40
CA ARG A 112 -3.37 5.43 16.19
C ARG A 112 -4.12 4.92 14.97
N LEU A 113 -4.19 3.60 14.78
CA LEU A 113 -4.94 3.00 13.67
C LEU A 113 -6.44 3.24 13.80
N GLU A 114 -6.98 3.22 15.02
CA GLU A 114 -8.40 3.54 15.24
C GLU A 114 -8.70 5.02 15.02
N GLU A 115 -7.82 5.94 15.45
CA GLU A 115 -7.93 7.38 15.13
C GLU A 115 -7.97 7.59 13.61
N LEU A 116 -7.03 7.02 12.87
CA LEU A 116 -7.00 7.12 11.41
C LEU A 116 -8.27 6.55 10.77
N ARG A 117 -8.80 5.46 11.32
CA ARG A 117 -10.06 4.88 10.88
C ARG A 117 -11.24 5.81 11.11
N GLN A 118 -11.28 6.53 12.23
CA GLN A 118 -12.33 7.51 12.52
C GLN A 118 -12.24 8.71 11.57
N VAL A 119 -11.05 9.26 11.36
CA VAL A 119 -10.82 10.34 10.39
C VAL A 119 -11.32 9.96 8.99
N LEU A 120 -11.07 8.71 8.55
CA LEU A 120 -11.55 8.23 7.26
C LEU A 120 -13.07 8.08 7.19
N LYS A 121 -13.74 7.78 8.32
CA LYS A 121 -15.21 7.66 8.39
C LYS A 121 -15.91 9.01 8.39
N GLU A 122 -15.36 9.94 9.15
CA GLU A 122 -15.99 11.25 9.38
C GLU A 122 -15.96 12.14 8.15
N LYS A 123 -15.10 11.85 7.16
CA LYS A 123 -14.94 12.62 5.92
C LYS A 123 -15.13 14.12 6.19
N PRO A 124 -14.18 14.81 6.80
CA PRO A 124 -14.28 16.24 6.96
C PRO A 124 -14.44 16.84 5.56
N GLN A 125 -15.61 17.45 5.33
CA GLN A 125 -15.83 18.26 4.13
C GLN A 125 -15.16 19.62 4.35
N GLU A 126 -13.87 19.67 4.44
CA GLU A 126 -13.12 20.91 4.36
C GLU A 126 -13.20 21.41 2.91
N ARG A 127 -14.29 22.11 2.62
CA ARG A 127 -14.53 22.71 1.29
C ARG A 127 -13.48 23.76 0.91
N ASP A 128 -12.77 24.29 1.89
CA ASP A 128 -11.82 25.38 1.74
C ASP A 128 -10.35 24.93 1.75
N CYS A 129 -10.07 23.62 1.69
CA CYS A 129 -8.71 23.13 1.59
C CYS A 129 -8.15 23.42 0.18
N PRO A 130 -7.07 24.23 0.06
CA PRO A 130 -6.48 24.56 -1.24
C PRO A 130 -5.75 23.37 -1.89
N PHE A 131 -5.58 22.28 -1.16
CA PHE A 131 -4.87 21.09 -1.57
C PHE A 131 -5.78 19.86 -1.52
N ILE A 132 -5.95 19.19 -2.66
CA ILE A 132 -6.82 18.02 -2.81
C ILE A 132 -6.00 16.82 -3.26
N LEU A 133 -6.05 15.73 -2.49
CA LEU A 133 -5.56 14.42 -2.91
C LEU A 133 -6.70 13.65 -3.55
N SER A 134 -6.50 13.20 -4.79
CA SER A 134 -7.52 12.48 -5.55
C SER A 134 -6.88 11.44 -6.46
N THR A 135 -7.61 10.38 -6.79
CA THR A 135 -7.24 9.52 -7.92
C THR A 135 -7.63 10.20 -9.23
N ILE A 136 -6.95 9.85 -10.32
CA ILE A 136 -7.31 10.37 -11.65
C ILE A 136 -8.77 10.03 -11.99
N HIS A 137 -9.24 8.84 -11.64
CA HIS A 137 -10.65 8.45 -11.85
C HIS A 137 -11.63 9.35 -11.11
N ALA A 138 -11.35 9.66 -9.85
CA ALA A 138 -12.22 10.51 -9.03
C ALA A 138 -12.20 11.97 -9.47
N SER A 139 -11.15 12.41 -10.18
CA SER A 139 -11.02 13.77 -10.71
C SER A 139 -11.75 13.98 -12.03
N LYS A 140 -12.38 12.95 -12.61
CA LYS A 140 -13.12 13.06 -13.89
C LYS A 140 -14.24 14.11 -13.78
N GLY A 141 -14.23 15.07 -14.70
CA GLY A 141 -15.20 16.18 -14.71
C GLY A 141 -14.83 17.37 -13.81
N LEU A 142 -13.78 17.25 -13.00
CA LEU A 142 -13.26 18.37 -12.19
C LEU A 142 -12.08 19.00 -12.90
N GLU A 143 -11.78 20.26 -12.56
CA GLU A 143 -10.62 20.99 -13.08
C GLU A 143 -9.96 21.77 -11.94
N TYR A 144 -8.63 21.85 -11.99
CA TYR A 144 -7.81 22.48 -10.95
C TYR A 144 -6.84 23.46 -11.59
N ASP A 145 -6.48 24.48 -10.86
CA ASP A 145 -5.50 25.48 -11.33
C ASP A 145 -4.13 24.85 -11.58
N SER A 146 -3.67 24.07 -10.64
CA SER A 146 -2.41 23.32 -10.72
C SER A 146 -2.65 21.84 -10.41
N VAL A 147 -2.08 20.96 -11.22
CA VAL A 147 -2.17 19.50 -11.06
C VAL A 147 -0.79 18.89 -10.92
N TYR A 148 -0.64 18.02 -9.94
CA TYR A 148 0.57 17.24 -9.66
C TYR A 148 0.26 15.76 -9.88
N LEU A 149 0.69 15.19 -11.01
CA LEU A 149 0.56 13.77 -11.30
C LEU A 149 1.76 13.04 -10.72
N LEU A 150 1.52 12.23 -9.70
CA LEU A 150 2.54 11.44 -9.03
C LEU A 150 2.69 10.08 -9.69
N ASP A 151 3.87 9.47 -9.55
CA ASP A 151 4.18 8.09 -9.94
C ASP A 151 3.86 7.76 -11.41
N VAL A 152 4.11 8.71 -12.32
CA VAL A 152 3.99 8.47 -13.76
C VAL A 152 5.24 7.73 -14.23
N ILE A 153 5.27 6.43 -13.92
CA ILE A 153 6.38 5.51 -14.21
C ILE A 153 5.84 4.20 -14.78
N ASP A 154 6.64 3.53 -15.59
CA ASP A 154 6.31 2.20 -16.11
C ASP A 154 6.14 1.20 -14.97
N GLY A 155 5.05 0.43 -15.00
CA GLY A 155 4.65 -0.47 -13.93
C GLY A 155 3.64 0.12 -12.94
N VAL A 156 3.39 1.46 -12.99
CA VAL A 156 2.35 2.16 -12.21
C VAL A 156 1.37 2.87 -13.14
N LEU A 157 1.87 3.75 -14.01
CA LEU A 157 1.07 4.40 -15.05
C LEU A 157 1.93 4.59 -16.31
N PRO A 158 1.87 3.68 -17.28
CA PRO A 158 1.00 2.48 -17.34
C PRO A 158 1.45 1.35 -16.40
N ALA A 159 0.47 0.59 -15.85
CA ALA A 159 0.73 -0.58 -15.01
C ALA A 159 1.30 -1.75 -15.82
N GLN A 160 0.89 -1.88 -17.07
CA GLN A 160 1.39 -2.90 -17.98
C GLN A 160 1.69 -2.30 -19.34
N ILE A 161 2.86 -2.66 -19.87
CA ILE A 161 3.27 -2.27 -21.21
C ILE A 161 3.41 -3.53 -22.05
N PRO A 162 2.70 -3.65 -23.17
CA PRO A 162 2.93 -4.74 -24.11
C PRO A 162 4.37 -4.72 -24.62
N LYS A 163 5.07 -5.87 -24.61
CA LYS A 163 6.46 -5.97 -25.07
C LYS A 163 6.64 -5.48 -26.50
N GLU A 164 5.68 -5.81 -27.38
CA GLU A 164 5.63 -5.33 -28.75
C GLU A 164 4.19 -4.87 -29.07
N LEU A 165 3.94 -3.59 -29.15
CA LEU A 165 2.60 -3.03 -29.44
C LEU A 165 1.97 -3.59 -30.72
N LYS A 166 2.80 -3.91 -31.74
CA LYS A 166 2.31 -4.47 -33.01
C LYS A 166 1.89 -5.93 -32.95
N LYS A 167 2.35 -6.66 -31.95
CA LYS A 167 2.08 -8.10 -31.75
C LYS A 167 1.25 -8.38 -30.50
N ALA A 168 0.90 -7.34 -29.74
CA ALA A 168 0.13 -7.46 -28.52
C ALA A 168 -1.25 -8.06 -28.80
N GLU A 169 -1.71 -8.88 -27.88
CA GLU A 169 -3.08 -9.40 -27.93
C GLU A 169 -4.10 -8.24 -27.80
N LYS A 170 -5.26 -8.44 -28.42
CA LYS A 170 -6.31 -7.41 -28.44
C LYS A 170 -6.70 -6.93 -27.03
N ALA A 171 -6.69 -7.83 -26.05
CA ALA A 171 -7.01 -7.50 -24.65
C ALA A 171 -5.90 -6.68 -23.99
N GLU A 172 -4.63 -7.01 -24.20
CA GLU A 172 -3.48 -6.25 -23.68
C GLU A 172 -3.44 -4.84 -24.28
N LEU A 173 -3.69 -4.73 -25.58
CA LEU A 173 -3.72 -3.44 -26.26
C LEU A 173 -4.89 -2.59 -25.74
N ALA A 174 -6.07 -3.16 -25.53
CA ALA A 174 -7.21 -2.45 -24.98
C ALA A 174 -6.94 -1.92 -23.55
N ALA A 175 -6.31 -2.74 -22.71
CA ALA A 175 -5.92 -2.32 -21.36
C ALA A 175 -4.89 -1.17 -21.39
N TYR A 176 -3.88 -1.26 -22.23
CA TYR A 176 -2.87 -0.20 -22.40
C TYR A 176 -3.49 1.11 -22.91
N GLU A 177 -4.42 1.05 -23.88
CA GLU A 177 -5.14 2.22 -24.39
C GLU A 177 -6.06 2.84 -23.35
N GLU A 178 -6.66 2.05 -22.46
CA GLU A 178 -7.47 2.56 -21.35
C GLU A 178 -6.60 3.32 -20.33
N GLU A 179 -5.43 2.83 -20.01
CA GLU A 179 -4.49 3.54 -19.16
C GLU A 179 -3.96 4.82 -19.81
N ARG A 180 -3.76 4.82 -21.13
CA ARG A 180 -3.43 6.03 -21.88
C ARG A 180 -4.55 7.06 -21.81
N ARG A 181 -5.82 6.63 -21.87
CA ARG A 181 -6.96 7.53 -21.66
C ARG A 181 -6.99 8.07 -20.24
N LEU A 182 -6.67 7.24 -19.27
CA LEU A 182 -6.59 7.66 -17.87
C LEU A 182 -5.50 8.74 -17.70
N PHE A 183 -4.32 8.54 -18.26
CA PHE A 183 -3.26 9.56 -18.27
C PHE A 183 -3.74 10.85 -18.94
N TYR A 184 -4.38 10.76 -20.10
CA TYR A 184 -4.98 11.93 -20.78
C TYR A 184 -5.99 12.66 -19.89
N VAL A 185 -6.87 11.93 -19.20
CA VAL A 185 -7.79 12.54 -18.22
C VAL A 185 -7.01 13.29 -17.15
N GLY A 186 -5.95 12.70 -16.59
CA GLY A 186 -5.11 13.34 -15.57
C GLY A 186 -4.49 14.64 -16.04
N ILE A 187 -3.86 14.65 -17.21
CA ILE A 187 -3.20 15.86 -17.72
C ILE A 187 -4.20 16.97 -18.08
N THR A 188 -5.40 16.61 -18.53
CA THR A 188 -6.46 17.58 -18.88
C THR A 188 -7.18 18.17 -17.68
N ARG A 189 -6.86 17.74 -16.44
CA ARG A 189 -7.42 18.37 -15.22
C ARG A 189 -6.78 19.71 -14.90
N ALA A 190 -5.61 19.99 -15.46
CA ALA A 190 -4.87 21.23 -15.22
C ALA A 190 -5.39 22.37 -16.09
N LYS A 191 -5.77 23.49 -15.46
CA LYS A 191 -6.11 24.75 -16.15
C LYS A 191 -4.87 25.52 -16.54
N ASN A 192 -3.94 25.72 -15.60
CA ASN A 192 -2.80 26.59 -15.76
C ASN A 192 -1.46 25.86 -15.66
N GLN A 193 -1.31 24.93 -14.73
CA GLN A 193 -0.03 24.28 -14.45
C GLN A 193 -0.19 22.77 -14.29
N LEU A 194 0.69 22.04 -14.96
CA LEU A 194 0.77 20.58 -14.83
C LEU A 194 2.20 20.20 -14.43
N TYR A 195 2.31 19.43 -13.38
CA TYR A 195 3.56 18.83 -12.91
C TYR A 195 3.44 17.31 -13.00
N VAL A 196 4.34 16.68 -13.72
CA VAL A 196 4.39 15.22 -13.86
C VAL A 196 5.64 14.70 -13.18
N PHE A 197 5.44 13.82 -12.20
CA PHE A 197 6.52 13.21 -11.43
C PHE A 197 6.84 11.83 -11.97
N THR A 198 8.08 11.66 -12.42
CA THR A 198 8.60 10.41 -12.98
C THR A 198 10.00 10.13 -12.46
N MET A 199 10.49 8.92 -12.57
CA MET A 199 11.85 8.57 -12.16
C MET A 199 12.84 8.69 -13.33
N LYS A 200 14.09 9.10 -13.06
CA LYS A 200 15.14 9.18 -14.10
C LYS A 200 15.47 7.83 -14.72
N THR A 201 15.40 6.78 -13.94
CA THR A 201 15.78 5.42 -14.33
C THR A 201 14.61 4.60 -14.87
N GLN A 202 13.38 5.07 -14.70
CA GLN A 202 12.16 4.34 -15.07
C GLN A 202 11.10 5.36 -15.52
N HIS A 203 11.28 5.87 -16.75
CA HIS A 203 10.32 6.79 -17.34
C HIS A 203 9.04 6.05 -17.71
N SER A 204 7.93 6.80 -17.74
CA SER A 204 6.69 6.30 -18.32
C SER A 204 6.71 6.42 -19.82
N ALA A 205 6.32 5.36 -20.54
CA ALA A 205 6.11 5.39 -21.98
C ALA A 205 5.15 6.52 -22.41
N PHE A 206 4.19 6.87 -21.57
CA PHE A 206 3.26 7.97 -21.83
C PHE A 206 3.93 9.35 -21.76
N CYS A 207 4.90 9.52 -20.87
CA CYS A 207 5.72 10.73 -20.85
C CYS A 207 6.53 10.88 -22.13
N ASP A 208 7.17 9.81 -22.59
CA ASP A 208 7.96 9.81 -23.82
C ASP A 208 7.09 10.13 -25.03
N GLU A 209 5.90 9.57 -25.14
CA GLU A 209 4.94 9.90 -26.19
C GLU A 209 4.53 11.38 -26.15
N LEU A 210 4.28 11.93 -24.96
CA LEU A 210 3.89 13.33 -24.80
C LEU A 210 4.98 14.28 -25.32
N PHE A 211 6.26 13.98 -25.04
CA PHE A 211 7.38 14.83 -25.49
C PHE A 211 7.70 14.67 -26.98
N GLN A 212 7.55 13.50 -27.56
CA GLN A 212 7.81 13.26 -28.97
C GLN A 212 6.77 13.90 -29.90
N ARG A 213 5.53 14.08 -29.44
CA ARG A 213 4.42 14.63 -30.23
C ARG A 213 4.28 16.15 -30.18
N THR A 214 5.09 16.85 -29.41
CA THR A 214 5.10 18.33 -29.50
C THR A 214 5.63 18.76 -30.84
N PRO A 215 4.82 19.38 -31.73
CA PRO A 215 5.30 19.81 -33.05
C PRO A 215 6.39 20.84 -32.86
N LYS A 216 7.50 20.67 -33.58
CA LYS A 216 8.60 21.61 -33.65
C LYS A 216 8.13 22.92 -34.29
N LYS A 217 7.34 23.75 -33.60
CA LYS A 217 7.03 25.14 -33.97
C LYS A 217 6.86 25.99 -32.70
N SER A 218 7.97 26.25 -32.08
CA SER A 218 8.38 27.50 -31.43
C SER A 218 9.68 27.23 -30.69
N SER A 219 10.61 28.12 -30.84
CA SER A 219 11.98 28.07 -30.33
C SER A 219 12.08 28.30 -28.81
N VAL A 220 11.25 27.63 -28.04
CA VAL A 220 11.39 27.57 -26.61
C VAL A 220 11.62 26.11 -26.27
N LYS A 221 12.89 25.71 -26.18
CA LYS A 221 13.28 24.46 -25.54
C LYS A 221 12.71 24.49 -24.11
N PRO A 222 11.91 23.48 -23.67
CA PRO A 222 11.62 23.34 -22.25
C PRO A 222 12.96 23.10 -21.56
N THR A 223 13.43 24.07 -20.83
CA THR A 223 14.60 23.91 -19.98
C THR A 223 14.13 23.08 -18.79
N PRO A 224 14.69 21.89 -18.54
CA PRO A 224 14.41 21.17 -17.32
C PRO A 224 14.98 21.98 -16.16
N THR A 225 14.15 22.73 -15.47
CA THR A 225 14.54 23.44 -14.25
C THR A 225 14.59 22.44 -13.10
N TYR A 226 15.78 21.99 -12.78
CA TYR A 226 16.08 21.26 -11.55
C TYR A 226 16.13 22.28 -10.41
N SER A 227 15.05 22.46 -9.69
CA SER A 227 15.07 23.22 -8.44
C SER A 227 14.65 22.32 -7.30
N GLY A 228 15.61 22.00 -6.43
CA GLY A 228 15.37 21.34 -5.15
C GLY A 228 16.45 20.34 -4.79
N THR A 229 17.07 20.55 -3.66
CA THR A 229 17.93 19.59 -2.98
C THR A 229 17.06 18.46 -2.41
N ALA A 230 16.74 17.47 -3.26
CA ALA A 230 16.16 16.21 -2.82
C ALA A 230 17.29 15.25 -2.41
N PRO A 231 17.04 14.32 -1.49
CA PRO A 231 18.00 13.26 -1.16
C PRO A 231 18.43 12.53 -2.43
N SER A 232 19.68 12.09 -2.49
CA SER A 232 20.35 11.53 -3.66
C SER A 232 19.71 10.27 -4.29
N SER A 233 18.63 9.75 -3.69
CA SER A 233 17.86 8.58 -4.14
C SER A 233 16.56 8.91 -4.88
N TRP A 234 16.10 10.17 -4.86
CA TRP A 234 14.84 10.56 -5.54
C TRP A 234 15.13 11.12 -6.92
N GLY A 235 14.54 10.51 -7.93
CA GLY A 235 14.68 10.90 -9.33
C GLY A 235 14.18 12.31 -9.61
N GLY A 236 14.71 12.93 -10.66
CA GLY A 236 14.38 14.30 -11.03
C GLY A 236 12.93 14.49 -11.45
N TYR A 237 12.41 15.69 -11.20
CA TYR A 237 11.08 16.12 -11.60
C TYR A 237 11.11 16.69 -13.01
N ILE A 238 10.06 16.45 -13.79
CA ILE A 238 9.82 17.15 -15.05
C ILE A 238 8.61 18.06 -14.81
N SER A 239 8.82 19.37 -14.89
CA SER A 239 7.74 20.35 -14.81
C SER A 239 7.36 20.81 -16.23
N ILE A 240 6.09 20.72 -16.57
CA ILE A 240 5.54 21.24 -17.82
C ILE A 240 4.69 22.44 -17.46
N THR A 241 5.22 23.65 -17.67
CA THR A 241 4.44 24.88 -17.55
C THR A 241 3.93 25.28 -18.93
N GLY A 242 2.65 25.06 -19.19
CA GLY A 242 1.96 25.59 -20.37
C GLY A 242 1.29 26.91 -20.01
N ARG A 243 1.79 28.07 -20.52
CA ARG A 243 0.99 29.27 -20.51
C ARG A 243 -0.01 29.18 -21.65
N ASN A 244 -1.28 28.98 -21.35
CA ASN A 244 -2.35 29.27 -22.30
C ASN A 244 -2.38 30.78 -22.50
N ARG A 245 -1.90 31.26 -23.64
CA ARG A 245 -2.20 32.64 -24.11
C ARG A 245 -3.63 32.56 -24.66
N ARG A 246 -4.54 33.29 -24.05
CA ARG A 246 -5.80 33.72 -24.63
C ARG A 246 -5.51 34.62 -25.85
#